data_fd3848a86384f25342dff952d7b4cdda
#
_entry.id   fd3848a86384f25342dff952d7b4cdda
#
_cell.length_a   1.000
_cell.length_b   1.000
_cell.length_c   1.000
_cell.angle_alpha   90.00
_cell.angle_beta   90.00
_cell.angle_gamma   90.00
#
_symmetry.space_group_name_H-M   'P 1'
#
loop_
_entity.id
_entity.type
_entity.pdbx_description
1 polymer ?
#
loop_
_entity_poly.entity_id
_entity_poly.type
_entity_poly.pdbx_seq_one_letter_code
_entity_poly.pdbx_strand_id
1 'polypeptide(L)'
;MTDEQSEVDQKIRREFTVSPFDKAKDHFYGRFIASTLAMFERPVTYMRENWIEPGQAKRRGVYYHRKFRRVPTIDQCLQDDQLCMYEANEQMKRDKAVDKQIIKHLKLRFDDCRRKYMEGSQTRCYQTFEDWNNARENYLIKYGDLPAQHNALDVYFKQVHRLIYERRQAEQKTE
;
A
#
# COMPACT_ATOMS: atom_id res chain seq x y z
N MET A 1 13.25 12.53 4.54
CA MET A 1 11.80 12.21 4.63
C MET A 1 11.11 13.52 4.50
N THR A 2 10.45 13.70 3.38
CA THR A 2 9.93 14.98 2.93
C THR A 2 8.62 15.30 3.65
N ASP A 3 8.32 16.60 3.83
CA ASP A 3 7.10 17.12 4.47
C ASP A 3 5.82 16.54 3.85
N GLU A 4 5.87 16.16 2.59
CA GLU A 4 4.80 15.50 1.84
C GLU A 4 4.35 14.15 2.45
N GLN A 5 5.29 13.32 2.94
CA GLN A 5 4.96 12.05 3.61
C GLN A 5 4.29 12.27 4.97
N SER A 6 4.67 13.34 5.67
CA SER A 6 4.03 13.69 6.94
C SER A 6 2.59 14.18 6.77
N GLU A 7 2.29 14.89 5.68
CA GLU A 7 0.92 15.33 5.35
C GLU A 7 0.02 14.16 4.93
N VAL A 8 0.55 13.23 4.13
CA VAL A 8 -0.18 12.01 3.73
C VAL A 8 -0.51 11.14 4.94
N ASP A 9 0.44 10.93 5.85
CA ASP A 9 0.22 10.18 7.09
C ASP A 9 -0.78 10.87 8.02
N GLN A 10 -0.77 12.20 8.09
CA GLN A 10 -1.77 12.96 8.86
C GLN A 10 -3.16 12.89 8.22
N LYS A 11 -3.23 12.90 6.89
CA LYS A 11 -4.50 12.79 6.16
C LYS A 11 -5.11 11.39 6.32
N ILE A 12 -4.30 10.35 6.21
CA ILE A 12 -4.68 8.96 6.47
C ILE A 12 -5.16 8.80 7.92
N ARG A 13 -4.45 9.39 8.89
CA ARG A 13 -4.83 9.35 10.29
C ARG A 13 -6.18 10.04 10.55
N ARG A 14 -6.45 11.19 9.94
CA ARG A 14 -7.74 11.90 10.06
C ARG A 14 -8.89 11.10 9.46
N GLU A 15 -8.68 10.44 8.31
CA GLU A 15 -9.71 9.61 7.69
C GLU A 15 -10.01 8.33 8.49
N PHE A 16 -9.01 7.76 9.19
CA PHE A 16 -9.18 6.57 10.03
C PHE A 16 -9.79 6.87 11.41
N THR A 17 -9.72 8.11 11.89
CA THR A 17 -10.25 8.52 13.19
C THR A 17 -11.69 9.03 13.15
N VAL A 18 -12.31 9.09 11.97
CA VAL A 18 -13.75 9.41 11.89
C VAL A 18 -14.55 8.24 12.48
N SER A 19 -14.89 8.40 13.75
CA SER A 19 -15.75 7.47 14.47
C SER A 19 -17.06 7.25 13.71
N PRO A 20 -17.57 6.00 13.64
CA PRO A 20 -18.90 5.75 13.08
C PRO A 20 -20.00 6.54 13.76
N PHE A 21 -19.75 7.08 14.94
CA PHE A 21 -20.66 7.95 15.69
C PHE A 21 -20.72 9.40 15.18
N ASP A 22 -19.74 9.88 14.40
CA ASP A 22 -19.80 11.24 13.84
C ASP A 22 -20.95 11.42 12.84
N LYS A 23 -21.41 10.33 12.21
CA LYS A 23 -22.58 10.33 11.33
C LYS A 23 -23.92 10.27 12.07
N ALA A 24 -23.92 9.84 13.32
CA ALA A 24 -25.12 9.78 14.14
C ALA A 24 -25.54 11.15 14.71
N LYS A 25 -24.73 12.19 14.52
CA LYS A 25 -25.01 13.55 15.04
C LYS A 25 -26.22 14.24 14.40
N ASP A 26 -26.72 13.72 13.28
CA ASP A 26 -27.84 14.32 12.55
C ASP A 26 -29.21 13.98 13.17
N HIS A 27 -29.29 12.95 14.05
CA HIS A 27 -30.50 12.59 14.74
C HIS A 27 -30.46 12.99 16.22
N PHE A 28 -31.61 13.38 16.79
CA PHE A 28 -31.73 13.78 18.19
C PHE A 28 -31.14 12.75 19.17
N TYR A 29 -31.48 11.46 18.99
CA TYR A 29 -30.88 10.38 19.77
C TYR A 29 -29.38 10.22 19.59
N GLY A 30 -28.88 10.42 18.37
CA GLY A 30 -27.45 10.38 18.07
C GLY A 30 -26.68 11.50 18.76
N ARG A 31 -27.28 12.70 18.84
CA ARG A 31 -26.70 13.84 19.57
C ARG A 31 -26.65 13.60 21.07
N PHE A 32 -27.67 12.98 21.64
CA PHE A 32 -27.71 12.62 23.07
C PHE A 32 -26.64 11.57 23.40
N ILE A 33 -26.55 10.49 22.61
CA ILE A 33 -25.52 9.44 22.77
C ILE A 33 -24.12 10.03 22.57
N ALA A 34 -23.91 10.86 21.56
CA ALA A 34 -22.63 11.53 21.31
C ALA A 34 -22.23 12.45 22.46
N SER A 35 -23.19 13.16 23.06
CA SER A 35 -22.94 14.03 24.24
C SER A 35 -22.55 13.22 25.48
N THR A 36 -23.22 12.11 25.73
CA THR A 36 -22.88 11.24 26.88
C THR A 36 -21.54 10.56 26.71
N LEU A 37 -21.23 10.05 25.51
CA LEU A 37 -19.92 9.48 25.20
C LEU A 37 -18.81 10.52 25.28
N ALA A 38 -19.03 11.73 24.76
CA ALA A 38 -18.06 12.83 24.85
C ALA A 38 -17.73 13.22 26.29
N MET A 39 -18.67 13.03 27.23
CA MET A 39 -18.42 13.26 28.65
C MET A 39 -17.37 12.29 29.22
N PHE A 40 -17.33 11.05 28.73
CA PHE A 40 -16.35 10.05 29.14
C PHE A 40 -15.06 10.13 28.30
N GLU A 41 -15.16 10.48 27.02
CA GLU A 41 -13.99 10.56 26.12
C GLU A 41 -13.14 11.81 26.38
N ARG A 42 -13.75 12.96 26.71
CA ARG A 42 -13.03 14.22 26.96
C ARG A 42 -11.91 14.12 28.01
N PRO A 43 -12.12 13.55 29.20
CA PRO A 43 -11.03 13.42 30.16
C PRO A 43 -9.93 12.47 29.69
N VAL A 44 -10.28 11.41 28.95
CA VAL A 44 -9.31 10.44 28.43
C VAL A 44 -8.48 11.06 27.30
N THR A 45 -9.11 11.78 26.37
CA THR A 45 -8.41 12.49 25.29
C THR A 45 -7.54 13.60 25.86
N TYR A 46 -8.01 14.36 26.84
CA TYR A 46 -7.21 15.39 27.51
C TYR A 46 -5.95 14.80 28.18
N MET A 47 -6.07 13.69 28.92
CA MET A 47 -4.91 13.01 29.51
C MET A 47 -3.96 12.47 28.45
N ARG A 48 -4.50 11.92 27.37
CA ARG A 48 -3.71 11.40 26.26
C ARG A 48 -2.90 12.49 25.59
N GLU A 49 -3.55 13.59 25.21
CA GLU A 49 -2.92 14.66 24.45
C GLU A 49 -1.94 15.49 25.30
N ASN A 50 -2.27 15.76 26.57
CA ASN A 50 -1.44 16.63 27.40
C ASN A 50 -0.36 15.92 28.19
N TRP A 51 -0.54 14.64 28.53
CA TRP A 51 0.41 13.91 29.38
C TRP A 51 1.07 12.73 28.68
N ILE A 52 0.29 11.91 27.98
CA ILE A 52 0.78 10.65 27.41
C ILE A 52 1.57 10.91 26.12
N GLU A 53 0.99 11.63 25.18
CA GLU A 53 1.64 11.89 23.88
C GLU A 53 2.95 12.68 23.99
N PRO A 54 3.04 13.78 24.80
CA PRO A 54 4.30 14.47 25.00
C PRO A 54 5.34 13.60 25.73
N GLY A 55 4.88 12.77 26.68
CA GLY A 55 5.76 11.82 27.39
C GLY A 55 6.30 10.74 26.47
N GLN A 56 5.47 10.21 25.59
CA GLN A 56 5.85 9.22 24.58
C GLN A 56 6.75 9.82 23.50
N ALA A 57 6.47 11.05 23.05
CA ALA A 57 7.30 11.73 22.08
C ALA A 57 8.72 11.95 22.58
N LYS A 58 8.87 12.31 23.87
CA LYS A 58 10.20 12.44 24.52
C LYS A 58 10.91 11.09 24.67
N ARG A 59 10.16 9.99 24.84
CA ARG A 59 10.71 8.64 25.02
C ARG A 59 10.86 7.85 23.73
N ARG A 60 10.42 8.38 22.59
CA ARG A 60 10.66 7.74 21.29
C ARG A 60 12.15 7.73 21.02
N GLY A 61 12.80 6.66 21.48
CA GLY A 61 14.16 6.34 21.06
C GLY A 61 14.20 6.25 19.54
N VAL A 62 15.23 6.83 18.96
CA VAL A 62 15.47 6.67 17.52
C VAL A 62 15.70 5.18 17.27
N TYR A 63 14.78 4.54 16.57
CA TYR A 63 14.92 3.13 16.25
C TYR A 63 15.87 3.00 15.06
N TYR A 64 17.11 2.62 15.36
CA TYR A 64 18.14 2.37 14.36
C TYR A 64 17.96 0.97 13.77
N HIS A 65 17.22 0.86 12.70
CA HIS A 65 17.26 -0.36 11.91
C HIS A 65 18.57 -0.44 11.14
N ARG A 66 19.24 -1.58 11.25
CA ARG A 66 20.38 -1.87 10.39
C ARG A 66 19.88 -1.92 8.93
N LYS A 67 20.38 -1.02 8.11
CA LYS A 67 20.10 -1.04 6.67
C LYS A 67 21.09 -1.99 6.01
N PHE A 68 20.59 -3.09 5.49
CA PHE A 68 21.38 -3.98 4.65
C PHE A 68 21.53 -3.41 3.25
N ARG A 69 22.62 -3.78 2.57
CA ARG A 69 22.77 -3.48 1.15
C ARG A 69 21.63 -4.19 0.38
N ARG A 70 21.15 -3.55 -0.66
CA ARG A 70 20.21 -4.23 -1.58
C ARG A 70 20.95 -5.37 -2.27
N VAL A 71 20.26 -6.49 -2.40
CA VAL A 71 20.73 -7.63 -3.20
C VAL A 71 20.82 -7.17 -4.65
N PRO A 72 21.91 -7.50 -5.38
CA PRO A 72 21.98 -7.19 -6.81
C PRO A 72 20.83 -7.85 -7.57
N THR A 73 20.37 -7.19 -8.61
CA THR A 73 19.35 -7.72 -9.51
C THR A 73 19.97 -8.77 -10.43
N ILE A 74 19.14 -9.66 -10.98
CA ILE A 74 19.60 -10.81 -11.77
C ILE A 74 20.44 -10.40 -13.00
N ASP A 75 20.22 -9.20 -13.54
CA ASP A 75 20.99 -8.62 -14.65
C ASP A 75 22.42 -8.23 -14.28
N GLN A 76 22.69 -8.04 -12.99
CA GLN A 76 24.00 -7.69 -12.45
C GLN A 76 24.82 -8.92 -12.01
N CYS A 77 24.20 -10.09 -11.99
CA CYS A 77 24.86 -11.32 -11.61
C CYS A 77 25.66 -11.91 -12.80
N LEU A 78 26.87 -12.39 -12.52
CA LEU A 78 27.62 -13.20 -13.46
C LEU A 78 26.98 -14.57 -13.62
N GLN A 79 27.11 -15.18 -14.81
CA GLN A 79 26.52 -16.49 -15.11
C GLN A 79 27.05 -17.60 -14.20
N ASP A 80 28.27 -17.50 -13.74
CA ASP A 80 28.92 -18.49 -12.88
C ASP A 80 28.70 -18.25 -11.39
N ASP A 81 28.10 -17.10 -11.02
CA ASP A 81 27.87 -16.74 -9.62
C ASP A 81 26.51 -17.28 -9.14
N GLN A 82 26.53 -18.54 -8.70
CA GLN A 82 25.36 -19.21 -8.17
C GLN A 82 24.79 -18.54 -6.91
N LEU A 83 25.65 -17.91 -6.10
CA LEU A 83 25.22 -17.24 -4.89
C LEU A 83 24.39 -15.99 -5.21
N CYS A 84 24.90 -15.15 -6.11
CA CYS A 84 24.17 -13.97 -6.59
C CYS A 84 22.81 -14.36 -7.19
N MET A 85 22.79 -15.40 -8.03
CA MET A 85 21.54 -15.90 -8.63
C MET A 85 20.55 -16.39 -7.57
N TYR A 86 21.03 -17.10 -6.55
CA TYR A 86 20.17 -17.56 -5.45
C TYR A 86 19.59 -16.38 -4.65
N GLU A 87 20.41 -15.40 -4.29
CA GLU A 87 19.97 -14.21 -3.56
C GLU A 87 18.95 -13.39 -4.38
N ALA A 88 19.18 -13.22 -5.68
CA ALA A 88 18.25 -12.56 -6.59
C ALA A 88 16.90 -13.29 -6.68
N ASN A 89 16.91 -14.63 -6.70
CA ASN A 89 15.69 -15.44 -6.68
C ASN A 89 14.92 -15.28 -5.36
N GLU A 90 15.60 -15.30 -4.23
CA GLU A 90 14.95 -15.09 -2.94
C GLU A 90 14.40 -13.66 -2.80
N GLN A 91 15.10 -12.67 -3.35
CA GLN A 91 14.59 -11.31 -3.39
C GLN A 91 13.34 -11.19 -4.26
N MET A 92 13.34 -11.79 -5.44
CA MET A 92 12.17 -11.83 -6.32
C MET A 92 10.95 -12.47 -5.64
N LYS A 93 11.14 -13.55 -4.89
CA LYS A 93 10.06 -14.20 -4.11
C LYS A 93 9.49 -13.26 -3.05
N ARG A 94 10.36 -12.53 -2.33
CA ARG A 94 9.94 -11.51 -1.34
C ARG A 94 9.16 -10.38 -2.00
N ASP A 95 9.68 -9.84 -3.09
CA ASP A 95 9.03 -8.75 -3.85
C ASP A 95 7.64 -9.19 -4.37
N LYS A 96 7.55 -10.40 -4.93
CA LYS A 96 6.27 -10.98 -5.35
C LYS A 96 5.27 -11.13 -4.21
N ALA A 97 5.73 -11.53 -3.02
CA ALA A 97 4.89 -11.64 -1.84
C ALA A 97 4.38 -10.25 -1.39
N VAL A 98 5.24 -9.23 -1.42
CA VAL A 98 4.87 -7.84 -1.11
C VAL A 98 3.84 -7.32 -2.11
N ASP A 99 4.10 -7.45 -3.41
CA ASP A 99 3.18 -7.02 -4.47
C ASP A 99 1.79 -7.67 -4.31
N LYS A 100 1.75 -8.96 -3.95
CA LYS A 100 0.50 -9.69 -3.66
C LYS A 100 -0.24 -9.12 -2.45
N GLN A 101 0.47 -8.72 -1.39
CA GLN A 101 -0.15 -8.09 -0.22
C GLN A 101 -0.67 -6.69 -0.53
N ILE A 102 0.04 -5.91 -1.34
CA ILE A 102 -0.42 -4.60 -1.81
C ILE A 102 -1.78 -4.73 -2.52
N ILE A 103 -1.91 -5.65 -3.46
CA ILE A 103 -3.18 -5.91 -4.16
C ILE A 103 -4.30 -6.27 -3.19
N LYS A 104 -4.00 -7.12 -2.20
CA LYS A 104 -4.97 -7.52 -1.17
C LYS A 104 -5.46 -6.33 -0.35
N HIS A 105 -4.55 -5.45 0.07
CA HIS A 105 -4.91 -4.24 0.82
C HIS A 105 -5.72 -3.24 -0.02
N LEU A 106 -5.34 -3.03 -1.28
CA LEU A 106 -6.10 -2.17 -2.18
C LEU A 106 -7.51 -2.72 -2.45
N LYS A 107 -7.62 -4.06 -2.60
CA LYS A 107 -8.93 -4.70 -2.70
C LYS A 107 -9.80 -4.49 -1.48
N LEU A 108 -9.26 -4.68 -0.28
CA LEU A 108 -9.98 -4.42 0.96
C LEU A 108 -10.46 -2.97 1.05
N ARG A 109 -9.61 -2.02 0.68
CA ARG A 109 -9.95 -0.59 0.64
C ARG A 109 -11.09 -0.30 -0.35
N PHE A 110 -11.06 -0.92 -1.52
CA PHE A 110 -12.16 -0.83 -2.48
C PHE A 110 -13.46 -1.45 -1.94
N ASP A 111 -13.39 -2.65 -1.35
CA ASP A 111 -14.55 -3.34 -0.78
C ASP A 111 -15.16 -2.54 0.41
N ASP A 112 -14.34 -1.89 1.21
CA ASP A 112 -14.79 -1.00 2.30
C ASP A 112 -15.51 0.24 1.76
N CYS A 113 -14.95 0.87 0.72
CA CYS A 113 -15.59 1.98 0.04
C CYS A 113 -16.96 1.56 -0.52
N ARG A 114 -17.01 0.41 -1.20
CA ARG A 114 -18.26 -0.11 -1.79
C ARG A 114 -19.33 -0.38 -0.73
N ARG A 115 -18.94 -0.98 0.41
CA ARG A 115 -19.85 -1.21 1.54
C ARG A 115 -20.40 0.09 2.13
N LYS A 116 -19.55 1.13 2.17
CA LYS A 116 -19.93 2.44 2.72
C LYS A 116 -20.94 3.18 1.85
N TYR A 117 -20.81 3.12 0.54
CA TYR A 117 -21.59 3.95 -0.38
C TYR A 117 -22.68 3.21 -1.17
N MET A 118 -22.80 1.89 -1.00
CA MET A 118 -23.83 1.04 -1.61
C MET A 118 -24.19 1.44 -3.06
N GLU A 119 -25.34 2.06 -3.26
CA GLU A 119 -25.85 2.46 -4.59
C GLU A 119 -25.00 3.53 -5.29
N GLY A 120 -24.32 4.42 -4.57
CA GLY A 120 -23.44 5.45 -5.14
C GLY A 120 -21.99 5.02 -5.30
N SER A 121 -21.68 3.72 -5.12
CA SER A 121 -20.32 3.21 -5.08
C SER A 121 -19.56 3.33 -6.40
N GLN A 122 -20.24 3.25 -7.55
CA GLN A 122 -19.59 3.30 -8.86
C GLN A 122 -18.86 4.62 -9.11
N THR A 123 -19.46 5.74 -8.76
CA THR A 123 -18.85 7.06 -8.97
C THR A 123 -17.88 7.43 -7.84
N ARG A 124 -18.26 7.14 -6.58
CA ARG A 124 -17.48 7.56 -5.41
C ARG A 124 -16.26 6.68 -5.15
N CYS A 125 -16.30 5.41 -5.53
CA CYS A 125 -15.22 4.45 -5.33
C CYS A 125 -14.39 4.19 -6.58
N TYR A 126 -14.59 4.98 -7.65
CA TYR A 126 -13.88 4.82 -8.90
C TYR A 126 -12.36 4.85 -8.72
N GLN A 127 -11.83 5.81 -7.97
CA GLN A 127 -10.41 5.92 -7.71
C GLN A 127 -9.83 4.68 -7.00
N THR A 128 -10.53 4.19 -5.97
CA THR A 128 -10.07 3.00 -5.25
C THR A 128 -10.16 1.73 -6.11
N PHE A 129 -11.10 1.69 -7.03
CA PHE A 129 -11.19 0.62 -8.04
C PHE A 129 -10.02 0.68 -9.03
N GLU A 130 -9.70 1.87 -9.55
CA GLU A 130 -8.56 2.05 -10.45
C GLU A 130 -7.24 1.68 -9.79
N ASP A 131 -7.01 2.13 -8.56
CA ASP A 131 -5.80 1.80 -7.79
C ASP A 131 -5.64 0.29 -7.65
N TRP A 132 -6.73 -0.42 -7.30
CA TRP A 132 -6.70 -1.88 -7.21
C TRP A 132 -6.49 -2.54 -8.57
N ASN A 133 -7.19 -2.09 -9.62
CA ASN A 133 -7.08 -2.66 -10.96
C ASN A 133 -5.67 -2.47 -11.52
N ASN A 134 -5.11 -1.28 -11.41
CA ASN A 134 -3.75 -0.96 -11.85
C ASN A 134 -2.69 -1.82 -11.12
N ALA A 135 -2.84 -2.01 -9.81
CA ALA A 135 -1.94 -2.88 -9.05
C ALA A 135 -2.04 -4.34 -9.50
N ARG A 136 -3.27 -4.82 -9.79
CA ARG A 136 -3.51 -6.17 -10.31
C ARG A 136 -2.91 -6.36 -11.70
N GLU A 137 -3.10 -5.40 -12.59
CA GLU A 137 -2.56 -5.45 -13.94
C GLU A 137 -1.02 -5.43 -13.91
N ASN A 138 -0.43 -4.55 -13.11
CA ASN A 138 1.03 -4.51 -12.93
C ASN A 138 1.58 -5.85 -12.41
N TYR A 139 0.87 -6.50 -11.50
CA TYR A 139 1.27 -7.82 -11.01
C TYR A 139 1.19 -8.88 -12.11
N LEU A 140 0.12 -8.89 -12.92
CA LEU A 140 -0.02 -9.82 -14.04
C LEU A 140 1.04 -9.60 -15.12
N ILE A 141 1.34 -8.32 -15.40
CA ILE A 141 2.40 -7.95 -16.32
C ILE A 141 3.76 -8.48 -15.86
N LYS A 142 4.02 -8.39 -14.55
CA LYS A 142 5.31 -8.77 -13.96
C LYS A 142 5.45 -10.28 -13.78
N TYR A 143 4.40 -10.94 -13.30
CA TYR A 143 4.45 -12.35 -12.86
C TYR A 143 3.43 -13.29 -13.52
N GLY A 144 2.49 -12.77 -14.32
CA GLY A 144 1.49 -13.59 -15.01
C GLY A 144 2.13 -14.47 -16.10
N ASP A 145 1.43 -15.54 -16.49
CA ASP A 145 1.81 -16.45 -17.57
C ASP A 145 3.17 -17.16 -17.40
N LEU A 146 3.74 -17.10 -16.20
CA LEU A 146 4.96 -17.83 -15.87
C LEU A 146 4.61 -19.16 -15.23
N PRO A 147 5.43 -20.21 -15.42
CA PRO A 147 5.23 -21.50 -14.77
C PRO A 147 5.22 -21.36 -13.24
N ALA A 148 4.62 -22.30 -12.54
CA ALA A 148 4.50 -22.26 -11.08
C ALA A 148 5.86 -22.15 -10.37
N GLN A 149 6.88 -22.79 -10.93
CA GLN A 149 8.27 -22.75 -10.44
C GLN A 149 9.12 -21.86 -11.34
N HIS A 150 8.83 -20.56 -11.39
CA HIS A 150 9.63 -19.60 -12.14
C HIS A 150 10.75 -19.01 -11.28
N ASN A 151 11.83 -18.69 -11.95
CA ASN A 151 13.02 -18.05 -11.38
C ASN A 151 13.05 -16.55 -11.70
N ALA A 152 13.97 -15.82 -11.06
CA ALA A 152 14.19 -14.39 -11.34
C ALA A 152 14.57 -14.14 -12.81
N LEU A 153 15.28 -15.08 -13.45
CA LEU A 153 15.60 -15.04 -14.87
C LEU A 153 14.35 -15.05 -15.75
N ASP A 154 13.37 -15.90 -15.45
CA ASP A 154 12.14 -15.99 -16.22
C ASP A 154 11.34 -14.69 -16.16
N VAL A 155 11.27 -14.09 -14.96
CA VAL A 155 10.64 -12.77 -14.75
C VAL A 155 11.38 -11.68 -15.52
N TYR A 156 12.70 -11.69 -15.49
CA TYR A 156 13.53 -10.73 -16.20
C TYR A 156 13.34 -10.84 -17.72
N PHE A 157 13.44 -12.03 -18.30
CA PHE A 157 13.23 -12.23 -19.73
C PHE A 157 11.83 -11.85 -20.18
N LYS A 158 10.81 -12.14 -19.39
CA LYS A 158 9.45 -11.67 -19.67
C LYS A 158 9.38 -10.15 -19.81
N GLN A 159 9.99 -9.43 -18.87
CA GLN A 159 10.03 -7.96 -18.92
C GLN A 159 10.84 -7.44 -20.13
N VAL A 160 11.97 -8.05 -20.43
CA VAL A 160 12.80 -7.70 -21.60
C VAL A 160 12.02 -7.91 -22.90
N HIS A 161 11.35 -9.05 -23.05
CA HIS A 161 10.53 -9.34 -24.23
C HIS A 161 9.40 -8.33 -24.41
N ARG A 162 8.76 -7.95 -23.32
CA ARG A 162 7.73 -6.93 -23.33
C ARG A 162 8.26 -5.57 -23.78
N LEU A 163 9.36 -5.11 -23.21
CA LEU A 163 9.99 -3.85 -23.61
C LEU A 163 10.38 -3.83 -25.10
N ILE A 164 10.90 -4.94 -25.60
CA ILE A 164 11.23 -5.08 -27.04
C ILE A 164 9.94 -5.00 -27.86
N TYR A 165 8.88 -5.69 -27.45
CA TYR A 165 7.60 -5.63 -28.13
C TYR A 165 7.01 -4.21 -28.16
N GLU A 166 7.01 -3.52 -27.03
CA GLU A 166 6.51 -2.15 -26.92
C GLU A 166 7.30 -1.17 -27.81
N ARG A 167 8.63 -1.31 -27.88
CA ARG A 167 9.48 -0.51 -28.79
C ARG A 167 9.11 -0.74 -30.24
N ARG A 168 8.98 -2.00 -30.67
CA ARG A 168 8.59 -2.33 -32.05
C ARG A 168 7.20 -1.79 -32.41
N GLN A 169 6.25 -1.82 -31.47
CA GLN A 169 4.93 -1.24 -31.68
C GLN A 169 4.97 0.30 -31.77
N ALA A 170 5.86 0.95 -31.03
CA ALA A 170 6.04 2.39 -31.09
C ALA A 170 6.65 2.81 -32.44
N GLU A 171 7.65 2.07 -32.94
CA GLU A 171 8.28 2.29 -34.25
C GLU A 171 7.27 2.15 -35.39
N GLN A 172 6.43 1.10 -35.39
CA GLN A 172 5.37 0.90 -36.40
C GLN A 172 4.29 1.98 -36.43
N LYS A 173 4.07 2.70 -35.31
CA LYS A 173 3.11 3.81 -35.25
C LYS A 173 3.67 5.13 -35.74
N THR A 174 4.97 5.24 -35.87
CA THR A 174 5.67 6.45 -36.34
C THR A 174 5.98 6.42 -37.82
N GLU A 175 5.85 5.26 -38.47
CA GLU A 175 5.86 5.09 -39.92
C GLU A 175 4.44 5.28 -40.53
#